data_53489982bc5ce8c28c04368a99c4e82e
#
_entry.id   53489982bc5ce8c28c04368a99c4e82e
#
_cell.length_a   1.000
_cell.length_b   1.000
_cell.length_c   1.000
_cell.angle_alpha   90.00
_cell.angle_beta   90.00
_cell.angle_gamma   90.00
#
_symmetry.space_group_name_H-M   'P 1'
#
loop_
_entity.id
_entity.type
_entity.pdbx_description
1 polymer ?
#
loop_
_entity_poly.entity_id
_entity_poly.type
_entity_poly.pdbx_seq_one_letter_code
_entity_poly.pdbx_strand_id
1 'polypeptide(L)'
;GQGDAGGYLNGNYEYIKKRIRKYLEYSPQAKRMGIQGLVYVAFTITRDGSAQNVELRTSSGFDSLDESALEAVHRASPFAPPPHAARVVVPIQFSLK
;
A
#
# COMPACT_ATOMS: atom_id res chain seq x y z
N GLY A 1 -20.46 10.11 6.74
CA GLY A 1 -20.31 11.16 5.77
C GLY A 1 -18.95 11.24 5.19
N GLN A 2 -18.81 12.10 4.25
CA GLN A 2 -17.54 12.26 3.55
C GLN A 2 -16.42 12.65 4.49
N GLY A 3 -16.75 13.48 5.47
CA GLY A 3 -15.75 13.96 6.40
C GLY A 3 -15.09 12.84 7.19
N ASP A 4 -15.84 11.77 7.43
CA ASP A 4 -15.31 10.66 8.23
C ASP A 4 -14.12 9.98 7.54
N ALA A 5 -14.29 9.63 6.25
CA ALA A 5 -13.21 8.99 5.51
C ALA A 5 -12.06 9.97 5.30
N GLY A 6 -12.37 11.22 4.95
CA GLY A 6 -11.35 12.23 4.76
C GLY A 6 -10.57 12.51 6.02
N GLY A 7 -11.29 12.61 7.17
CA GLY A 7 -10.63 12.83 8.44
C GLY A 7 -9.71 11.69 8.84
N TYR A 8 -10.19 10.46 8.65
CA TYR A 8 -9.39 9.29 8.94
C TYR A 8 -8.11 9.29 8.09
N LEU A 9 -8.24 9.50 6.78
CA LEU A 9 -7.09 9.47 5.89
C LEU A 9 -6.11 10.60 6.17
N ASN A 10 -6.64 11.81 6.46
CA ASN A 10 -5.75 12.93 6.80
C ASN A 10 -4.90 12.63 8.02
N GLY A 11 -5.48 11.98 9.02
CA GLY A 11 -4.76 11.67 10.24
C GLY A 11 -3.92 10.41 10.17
N ASN A 12 -4.16 9.53 9.18
CA ASN A 12 -3.54 8.20 9.17
C ASN A 12 -2.77 7.88 7.89
N TYR A 13 -2.76 8.78 6.92
CA TYR A 13 -2.16 8.46 5.63
C TYR A 13 -0.68 8.09 5.75
N GLU A 14 0.09 8.89 6.51
CA GLU A 14 1.51 8.59 6.71
C GLU A 14 1.70 7.30 7.49
N TYR A 15 0.86 7.06 8.47
CA TYR A 15 0.88 5.81 9.22
C TYR A 15 0.64 4.61 8.28
N ILE A 16 -0.35 4.74 7.39
CA ILE A 16 -0.68 3.67 6.45
C ILE A 16 0.53 3.37 5.55
N LYS A 17 1.15 4.43 5.01
CA LYS A 17 2.32 4.26 4.13
C LYS A 17 3.49 3.64 4.88
N LYS A 18 3.75 4.07 6.11
CA LYS A 18 4.83 3.52 6.90
C LYS A 18 4.61 2.06 7.20
N ARG A 19 3.36 1.70 7.53
CA ARG A 19 3.04 0.33 7.86
C ARG A 19 3.25 -0.58 6.66
N ILE A 20 2.82 -0.13 5.48
CA ILE A 20 3.04 -0.91 4.26
C ILE A 20 4.53 -1.05 3.98
N ARG A 21 5.28 0.04 4.14
CA ARG A 21 6.73 0.04 3.89
C ARG A 21 7.45 -0.95 4.80
N LYS A 22 6.95 -1.12 6.01
CA LYS A 22 7.53 -2.06 6.97
C LYS A 22 7.50 -3.51 6.46
N TYR A 23 6.47 -3.86 5.67
CA TYR A 23 6.31 -5.21 5.16
C TYR A 23 6.74 -5.34 3.70
N LEU A 24 7.31 -4.29 3.14
CA LEU A 24 7.75 -4.30 1.76
C LEU A 24 9.04 -5.09 1.63
N GLU A 25 9.02 -6.05 0.71
CA GLU A 25 10.19 -6.87 0.44
C GLU A 25 10.66 -6.66 -0.99
N TYR A 26 11.95 -6.47 -1.13
CA TYR A 26 12.58 -6.33 -2.43
C TYR A 26 13.09 -7.71 -2.83
N SER A 27 12.61 -8.24 -3.94
CA SER A 27 13.05 -9.57 -4.36
C SER A 27 14.56 -9.54 -4.62
N PRO A 28 15.27 -10.64 -4.26
CA PRO A 28 16.72 -10.69 -4.51
C PRO A 28 17.07 -10.52 -5.97
N GLN A 29 16.25 -11.07 -6.87
CA GLN A 29 16.48 -10.95 -8.29
C GLN A 29 16.35 -9.50 -8.75
N ALA A 30 15.32 -8.81 -8.28
CA ALA A 30 15.13 -7.40 -8.62
C ALA A 30 16.29 -6.55 -8.12
N LYS A 31 16.79 -6.86 -6.91
CA LYS A 31 17.96 -6.16 -6.37
C LYS A 31 19.17 -6.35 -7.25
N ARG A 32 19.45 -7.60 -7.64
CA ARG A 32 20.62 -7.90 -8.47
C ARG A 32 20.54 -7.22 -9.82
N MET A 33 19.34 -7.09 -10.37
CA MET A 33 19.14 -6.47 -11.67
C MET A 33 19.03 -4.96 -11.60
N GLY A 34 19.04 -4.40 -10.38
CA GLY A 34 18.93 -2.96 -10.21
C GLY A 34 17.59 -2.40 -10.59
N ILE A 35 16.54 -3.20 -10.46
CA ILE A 35 15.18 -2.78 -10.86
C ILE A 35 14.59 -1.87 -9.79
N GLN A 36 14.16 -0.69 -10.21
CA GLN A 36 13.52 0.30 -9.34
C GLN A 36 12.24 0.78 -10.00
N GLY A 37 11.32 1.31 -9.19
CA GLY A 37 10.09 1.82 -9.75
C GLY A 37 9.10 2.28 -8.70
N LEU A 38 8.02 2.85 -9.19
CA LEU A 38 6.94 3.37 -8.35
C LEU A 38 5.66 2.64 -8.72
N VAL A 39 4.95 2.17 -7.69
CA VAL A 39 3.69 1.46 -7.85
C VAL A 39 2.61 2.24 -7.10
N TYR A 40 1.43 2.37 -7.72
CA TYR A 40 0.28 2.91 -7.00
C TYR A 40 -0.70 1.77 -6.75
N VAL A 41 -1.05 1.57 -5.49
CA VAL A 41 -1.99 0.52 -5.09
C VAL A 41 -3.20 1.18 -4.46
N ALA A 42 -4.39 0.73 -4.85
CA ALA A 42 -5.65 1.18 -4.27
C ALA A 42 -6.25 0.04 -3.46
N PHE A 43 -6.80 0.36 -2.30
CA PHE A 43 -7.47 -0.66 -1.50
C PHE A 43 -8.44 0.01 -0.54
N THR A 44 -9.37 -0.80 -0.03
CA THR A 44 -10.35 -0.34 0.94
C THR A 44 -9.94 -0.83 2.31
N ILE A 45 -9.93 0.07 3.29
CA ILE A 45 -9.73 -0.29 4.69
C ILE A 45 -11.12 -0.39 5.29
N THR A 46 -11.51 -1.58 5.69
CA THR A 46 -12.83 -1.82 6.24
C THR A 46 -12.91 -1.34 7.69
N ARG A 47 -14.11 -1.37 8.25
CA ARG A 47 -14.32 -0.87 9.60
C ARG A 47 -13.54 -1.63 10.67
N ASP A 48 -13.15 -2.86 10.38
CA ASP A 48 -12.30 -3.63 11.29
C ASP A 48 -10.81 -3.48 10.99
N GLY A 49 -10.45 -2.65 10.01
CA GLY A 49 -9.06 -2.40 9.67
C GLY A 49 -8.51 -3.28 8.58
N SER A 50 -9.28 -4.22 8.06
CA SER A 50 -8.80 -5.15 7.03
C SER A 50 -8.63 -4.45 5.69
N ALA A 51 -7.61 -4.85 4.93
CA ALA A 51 -7.44 -4.38 3.55
C ALA A 51 -8.25 -5.28 2.63
N GLN A 52 -9.10 -4.66 1.81
CA GLN A 52 -9.95 -5.38 0.87
C GLN A 52 -9.94 -4.70 -0.48
N ASN A 53 -10.33 -5.45 -1.51
CA ASN A 53 -10.39 -4.92 -2.88
C ASN A 53 -9.08 -4.25 -3.26
N VAL A 54 -7.98 -4.94 -2.98
CA VAL A 54 -6.63 -4.45 -3.28
C VAL A 54 -6.40 -4.57 -4.77
N GLU A 55 -6.03 -3.46 -5.40
CA GLU A 55 -5.80 -3.47 -6.83
C GLU A 55 -4.62 -2.59 -7.22
N LEU A 56 -3.98 -2.98 -8.31
CA LEU A 56 -2.88 -2.24 -8.87
C LEU A 56 -3.42 -1.09 -9.71
N ARG A 57 -3.20 0.15 -9.27
CA ARG A 57 -3.66 1.32 -10.02
C ARG A 57 -2.66 1.70 -11.10
N THR A 58 -1.39 1.66 -10.78
CA THR A 58 -0.34 1.98 -11.74
C THR A 58 0.82 1.05 -11.51
N SER A 59 1.18 0.31 -12.54
CA SER A 59 2.28 -0.65 -12.49
C SER A 59 3.63 0.07 -12.55
N SER A 60 4.62 -0.54 -11.91
CA SER A 60 6.01 -0.08 -12.03
C SER A 60 6.60 -0.43 -13.39
N GLY A 61 5.94 -1.32 -14.12
CA GLY A 61 6.50 -1.89 -15.33
C GLY A 61 7.19 -3.22 -15.08
N PHE A 62 7.27 -3.66 -13.83
CA PHE A 62 7.92 -4.92 -13.45
C PHE A 62 7.02 -5.73 -12.55
N ASP A 63 6.70 -6.95 -12.98
CA ASP A 63 5.81 -7.81 -12.21
C ASP A 63 6.32 -8.07 -10.81
N SER A 64 7.62 -8.24 -10.65
CA SER A 64 8.19 -8.55 -9.34
C SER A 64 7.94 -7.43 -8.33
N LEU A 65 8.05 -6.18 -8.76
CA LEU A 65 7.78 -5.05 -7.88
C LEU A 65 6.29 -4.92 -7.61
N ASP A 66 5.48 -5.10 -8.65
CA ASP A 66 4.04 -4.99 -8.50
C ASP A 66 3.50 -6.02 -7.52
N GLU A 67 3.96 -7.26 -7.63
CA GLU A 67 3.52 -8.33 -6.73
C GLU A 67 3.98 -8.06 -5.30
N SER A 68 5.21 -7.59 -5.14
CA SER A 68 5.72 -7.26 -3.80
C SER A 68 4.90 -6.15 -3.15
N ALA A 69 4.47 -5.16 -3.95
CA ALA A 69 3.66 -4.07 -3.43
C ALA A 69 2.31 -4.56 -2.95
N LEU A 70 1.65 -5.40 -3.74
CA LEU A 70 0.35 -5.95 -3.36
C LEU A 70 0.47 -6.82 -2.12
N GLU A 71 1.51 -7.63 -2.05
CA GLU A 71 1.76 -8.48 -0.89
C GLU A 71 1.98 -7.65 0.37
N ALA A 72 2.71 -6.54 0.26
CA ALA A 72 2.99 -5.69 1.41
C ALA A 72 1.71 -5.10 1.99
N VAL A 73 0.76 -4.73 1.14
CA VAL A 73 -0.52 -4.22 1.61
C VAL A 73 -1.27 -5.29 2.40
N HIS A 74 -1.31 -6.51 1.89
CA HIS A 74 -1.96 -7.60 2.60
C HIS A 74 -1.30 -7.90 3.93
N ARG A 75 0.02 -7.90 3.97
CA ARG A 75 0.76 -8.18 5.20
C ARG A 75 0.61 -7.07 6.23
N ALA A 76 0.45 -5.83 5.77
CA ALA A 76 0.30 -4.70 6.67
C ALA A 76 -1.07 -4.67 7.34
N SER A 77 -2.06 -5.36 6.76
CA SER A 77 -3.37 -5.46 7.37
C SER A 77 -3.30 -6.26 8.68
N PRO A 78 -4.07 -5.91 9.73
CA PRO A 78 -5.05 -4.83 9.76
C PRO A 78 -4.41 -3.47 10.07
N PHE A 79 -5.05 -2.45 9.57
CA PHE A 79 -4.69 -1.07 9.86
C PHE A 79 -5.57 -0.56 11.01
N ALA A 80 -5.28 0.64 11.49
CA ALA A 80 -6.14 1.29 12.47
C ALA A 80 -7.55 1.40 11.88
N PRO A 81 -8.59 0.94 12.61
CA PRO A 81 -9.94 0.91 12.06
C PRO A 81 -10.50 2.30 11.79
N PRO A 82 -11.04 2.54 10.60
CA PRO A 82 -11.72 3.79 10.32
C PRO A 82 -13.16 3.72 10.82
N PRO A 83 -13.84 4.88 10.99
CA PRO A 83 -15.25 4.88 11.38
C PRO A 83 -16.15 4.30 10.30
N HIS A 84 -15.73 4.45 9.05
CA HIS A 84 -16.43 3.88 7.90
C HIS A 84 -15.39 3.36 6.94
N ALA A 85 -15.75 2.38 6.11
CA ALA A 85 -14.83 1.85 5.11
C ALA A 85 -14.25 3.01 4.29
N ALA A 86 -12.93 3.01 4.10
CA ALA A 86 -12.24 4.10 3.43
C ALA A 86 -11.42 3.56 2.28
N ARG A 87 -11.58 4.16 1.09
CA ARG A 87 -10.78 3.81 -0.08
C ARG A 87 -9.54 4.69 -0.12
N VAL A 88 -8.39 4.08 -0.28
CA VAL A 88 -7.13 4.81 -0.27
C VAL A 88 -6.27 4.37 -1.45
N VAL A 89 -5.49 5.31 -1.99
CA VAL A 89 -4.49 5.04 -3.02
C VAL A 89 -3.15 5.45 -2.44
N VAL A 90 -2.18 4.54 -2.45
CA VAL A 90 -0.88 4.83 -1.87
C VAL A 90 0.23 4.61 -2.89
N PRO A 91 1.23 5.48 -2.92
CA PRO A 91 2.42 5.27 -3.73
C PRO A 91 3.40 4.40 -2.96
N ILE A 92 3.97 3.42 -3.65
CA ILE A 92 4.98 2.53 -3.05
C ILE A 92 6.22 2.62 -3.91
N GLN A 93 7.28 3.19 -3.35
CA GLN A 93 8.51 3.41 -4.07
C GLN A 93 9.51 2.31 -3.78
N PHE A 94 10.03 1.69 -4.84
CA PHE A 94 11.12 0.74 -4.74
C PHE A 94 12.39 1.43 -5.19
N SER A 95 13.31 1.65 -4.26
CA SER A 95 14.57 2.32 -4.54
C SER A 95 15.71 1.52 -3.98
N LEU A 96 16.81 1.53 -4.69
CA LEU A 96 18.06 0.91 -4.25
C LEU A 96 19.04 2.02 -3.90
N LYS A 97 19.82 1.79 -2.87
CA LYS A 97 20.82 2.78 -2.45
C LYS A 97 22.21 2.28 -2.69
#